data_ecf1b9023447bce9ee6a85ebc068aa81
#
_entry.id   ecf1b9023447bce9ee6a85ebc068aa81
#
_cell.length_a   1.000
_cell.length_b   1.000
_cell.length_c   1.000
_cell.angle_alpha   90.00
_cell.angle_beta   90.00
_cell.angle_gamma   90.00
#
_symmetry.space_group_name_H-M   'P 1'
#
loop_
_entity.id
_entity.type
_entity.pdbx_description
1 polymer ?
#
loop_
_entity_poly.entity_id
_entity_poly.type
_entity_poly.pdbx_seq_one_letter_code
_entity_poly.pdbx_strand_id
1 'polypeptide(L)'
;MAPRSLLPMLALALGCTGAAEAAESVYAIDARVTRMGRTAAAPGGALRFGYPGVTLGVDFNGSRLAVEMAGGAGSLVDVIIDGGAPATVRPGPQRRSIELFRGSPGRHRVELVHRTETWLGVVSVAGFSTDGSFRAAAPLPARRMLVLGDSVTCGADMERGSGDHPGDKNNPEWWNARVSYGMLAARALGSQVQLVCYGGRGLVRSWNGRSDELQLPAFYDLAIADAAQPVGWRQAGYDPDLVLVAIGTNDFTAGIPERQAYVAAYEAFVRTLLKNHAHARIALTEGAILDGEKKAVLRDYLNEVVERSGSPRVRAIPSGHHPGDAVDAHPTTPQHAAMADELVPQLRRLMAW
;
A
#
# COMPACT_ATOMS: atom_id res chain seq x y z
N MET A 1 26.64 -33.37 80.33
CA MET A 1 25.77 -33.52 79.19
C MET A 1 24.96 -32.27 79.05
N ALA A 2 25.29 -31.39 78.07
CA ALA A 2 24.56 -30.15 77.82
C ALA A 2 23.70 -30.29 76.53
N PRO A 3 22.48 -29.78 76.47
CA PRO A 3 21.66 -29.91 75.28
C PRO A 3 22.03 -28.83 74.24
N ARG A 4 22.20 -29.26 73.00
CA ARG A 4 22.39 -28.43 71.84
C ARG A 4 21.04 -27.82 71.41
N SER A 5 20.97 -26.49 71.44
CA SER A 5 19.87 -25.71 70.87
C SER A 5 20.00 -25.59 69.33
N LEU A 6 19.03 -26.05 68.62
CA LEU A 6 18.84 -25.84 67.18
C LEU A 6 18.13 -24.48 66.95
N LEU A 7 18.79 -23.56 66.26
CA LEU A 7 18.13 -22.37 65.69
C LEU A 7 17.46 -22.72 64.37
N PRO A 8 16.24 -22.26 64.09
CA PRO A 8 15.67 -22.40 62.76
C PRO A 8 16.20 -21.32 61.79
N MET A 9 16.71 -21.77 60.65
CA MET A 9 17.04 -20.91 59.52
C MET A 9 15.75 -20.39 58.87
N LEU A 10 15.53 -19.09 58.94
CA LEU A 10 14.43 -18.38 58.29
C LEU A 10 14.85 -18.15 56.83
N ALA A 11 14.30 -18.90 55.89
CA ALA A 11 14.51 -18.67 54.47
C ALA A 11 13.68 -17.46 54.03
N LEU A 12 14.34 -16.37 53.69
CA LEU A 12 13.73 -15.16 53.12
C LEU A 12 13.46 -15.43 51.63
N ALA A 13 12.23 -15.74 51.26
CA ALA A 13 11.79 -15.81 49.86
C ALA A 13 11.68 -14.38 49.35
N LEU A 14 12.65 -13.93 48.53
CA LEU A 14 12.50 -12.73 47.71
C LEU A 14 11.43 -12.99 46.66
N GLY A 15 10.20 -12.56 46.92
CA GLY A 15 9.16 -12.46 45.92
C GLY A 15 9.51 -11.34 44.93
N CYS A 16 9.94 -11.69 43.72
CA CYS A 16 9.94 -10.76 42.60
C CYS A 16 8.49 -10.37 42.29
N THR A 17 8.01 -9.30 42.89
CA THR A 17 6.79 -8.63 42.43
C THR A 17 7.16 -7.93 41.13
N GLY A 18 6.97 -8.62 39.98
CA GLY A 18 6.96 -7.95 38.70
C GLY A 18 5.85 -6.89 38.74
N ALA A 19 6.25 -5.62 38.74
CA ALA A 19 5.30 -4.54 38.57
C ALA A 19 4.56 -4.81 37.26
N ALA A 20 3.24 -5.00 37.31
CA ALA A 20 2.42 -5.03 36.12
C ALA A 20 2.61 -3.69 35.42
N GLU A 21 3.20 -3.69 34.22
CA GLU A 21 3.29 -2.49 33.40
C GLU A 21 1.87 -1.97 33.19
N ALA A 22 1.67 -0.66 33.43
CA ALA A 22 0.36 -0.05 33.26
C ALA A 22 -0.03 -0.08 31.76
N ALA A 23 -1.28 -0.42 31.47
CA ALA A 23 -1.82 -0.39 30.13
C ALA A 23 -1.58 0.98 29.46
N GLU A 24 -1.01 0.98 28.24
CA GLU A 24 -0.70 2.20 27.50
C GLU A 24 -1.55 2.31 26.23
N SER A 25 -1.89 3.54 25.84
CA SER A 25 -2.58 3.84 24.59
C SER A 25 -1.87 4.95 23.85
N VAL A 26 -1.85 4.86 22.51
CA VAL A 26 -1.28 5.88 21.61
C VAL A 26 -2.28 6.21 20.51
N TYR A 27 -2.35 7.48 20.13
CA TYR A 27 -3.09 7.90 18.95
C TYR A 27 -2.40 7.43 17.67
N ALA A 28 -3.16 7.26 16.57
CA ALA A 28 -2.60 6.83 15.29
C ALA A 28 -1.58 7.83 14.72
N ILE A 29 -1.65 9.12 15.08
CA ILE A 29 -0.67 10.14 14.68
C ILE A 29 0.59 10.18 15.56
N ASP A 30 0.67 9.39 16.64
CA ASP A 30 1.83 9.35 17.53
C ASP A 30 3.11 8.98 16.75
N ALA A 31 4.26 9.53 17.16
CA ALA A 31 5.54 9.27 16.53
C ALA A 31 6.00 7.81 16.67
N ARG A 32 5.42 7.04 17.58
CA ARG A 32 5.67 5.60 17.75
C ARG A 32 4.89 4.72 16.78
N VAL A 33 3.99 5.31 15.97
CA VAL A 33 3.31 4.62 14.87
C VAL A 33 4.03 4.92 13.57
N THR A 34 4.66 3.91 12.97
CA THR A 34 5.22 4.03 11.62
C THR A 34 4.10 4.17 10.59
N ARG A 35 4.32 4.98 9.56
CA ARG A 35 3.33 5.24 8.50
C ARG A 35 3.99 5.17 7.14
N MET A 36 3.58 4.21 6.32
CA MET A 36 3.97 4.11 4.92
C MET A 36 2.70 4.24 4.06
N GLY A 37 2.76 5.01 2.97
CA GLY A 37 1.59 5.34 2.15
C GLY A 37 0.95 6.68 2.52
N ARG A 38 -0.09 7.06 1.77
CA ARG A 38 -0.80 8.33 1.97
C ARG A 38 -1.86 8.23 3.06
N THR A 39 -1.73 9.06 4.08
CA THR A 39 -2.70 9.18 5.17
C THR A 39 -3.12 10.63 5.35
N ALA A 40 -4.33 10.84 5.83
CA ALA A 40 -4.85 12.14 6.23
C ALA A 40 -5.12 12.15 7.74
N ALA A 41 -4.69 13.22 8.42
CA ALA A 41 -5.02 13.42 9.84
C ALA A 41 -6.53 13.68 10.00
N ALA A 42 -7.09 13.17 11.09
CA ALA A 42 -8.48 13.35 11.45
C ALA A 42 -8.62 13.78 12.94
N PRO A 43 -9.79 14.29 13.34
CA PRO A 43 -10.01 14.70 14.73
C PRO A 43 -9.67 13.61 15.75
N GLY A 44 -9.20 14.02 16.93
CA GLY A 44 -8.83 13.12 18.02
C GLY A 44 -7.55 12.32 17.78
N GLY A 45 -6.65 12.81 16.91
CA GLY A 45 -5.38 12.12 16.64
C GLY A 45 -5.51 10.87 15.76
N ALA A 46 -6.64 10.70 15.09
CA ALA A 46 -6.88 9.60 14.16
C ALA A 46 -6.19 9.83 12.80
N LEU A 47 -5.98 8.74 12.07
CA LEU A 47 -5.56 8.73 10.65
C LEU A 47 -6.66 8.13 9.79
N ARG A 48 -6.88 8.71 8.61
CA ARG A 48 -7.74 8.16 7.55
C ARG A 48 -6.89 7.86 6.32
N PHE A 49 -7.23 6.81 5.61
CA PHE A 49 -6.59 6.44 4.34
C PHE A 49 -7.55 5.65 3.46
N GLY A 50 -7.36 5.76 2.15
CA GLY A 50 -8.18 5.09 1.15
C GLY A 50 -7.35 4.28 0.16
N TYR A 51 -6.13 4.73 -0.17
CA TYR A 51 -5.28 3.97 -1.07
C TYR A 51 -4.84 2.66 -0.45
N PRO A 52 -4.78 1.57 -1.25
CA PRO A 52 -4.29 0.28 -0.79
C PRO A 52 -2.77 0.32 -0.55
N GLY A 53 -2.26 -0.65 0.20
CA GLY A 53 -0.83 -0.70 0.57
C GLY A 53 -0.43 0.26 1.69
N VAL A 54 -1.32 1.17 2.13
CA VAL A 54 -1.04 1.98 3.33
C VAL A 54 -0.79 1.05 4.50
N THR A 55 0.37 1.28 5.16
CA THR A 55 0.84 0.44 6.26
C THR A 55 1.04 1.27 7.51
N LEU A 56 0.44 0.85 8.62
CA LEU A 56 0.71 1.36 9.95
C LEU A 56 1.43 0.28 10.77
N GLY A 57 2.50 0.64 11.47
CA GLY A 57 3.25 -0.30 12.29
C GLY A 57 3.46 0.21 13.70
N VAL A 58 3.38 -0.70 14.67
CA VAL A 58 3.69 -0.43 16.09
C VAL A 58 4.63 -1.50 16.64
N ASP A 59 5.58 -1.06 17.44
CA ASP A 59 6.47 -1.93 18.23
C ASP A 59 6.08 -1.77 19.69
N PHE A 60 5.88 -2.87 20.41
CA PHE A 60 5.46 -2.83 21.83
C PHE A 60 6.06 -3.97 22.66
N ASN A 61 6.07 -3.77 23.98
CA ASN A 61 6.25 -4.84 24.95
C ASN A 61 4.89 -5.11 25.60
N GLY A 62 4.47 -6.36 25.67
CA GLY A 62 3.19 -6.73 26.25
C GLY A 62 2.74 -8.11 25.82
N SER A 63 1.58 -8.51 26.25
CA SER A 63 0.94 -9.77 25.86
C SER A 63 -0.34 -9.56 25.04
N ARG A 64 -0.80 -8.30 24.91
CA ARG A 64 -2.01 -7.92 24.17
C ARG A 64 -1.82 -6.62 23.43
N LEU A 65 -2.37 -6.55 22.21
CA LEU A 65 -2.50 -5.33 21.44
C LEU A 65 -3.90 -5.26 20.83
N ALA A 66 -4.52 -4.08 20.94
CA ALA A 66 -5.76 -3.78 20.23
C ALA A 66 -5.62 -2.49 19.41
N VAL A 67 -6.45 -2.35 18.39
CA VAL A 67 -6.58 -1.15 17.56
C VAL A 67 -8.02 -0.63 17.63
N GLU A 68 -8.19 0.67 17.71
CA GLU A 68 -9.49 1.31 17.49
C GLU A 68 -9.61 1.75 16.04
N MET A 69 -10.50 1.11 15.27
CA MET A 69 -10.66 1.40 13.85
C MET A 69 -12.11 1.29 13.36
N ALA A 70 -12.34 1.93 12.23
CA ALA A 70 -13.54 1.80 11.40
C ALA A 70 -13.14 1.74 9.92
N GLY A 71 -14.02 1.24 9.06
CA GLY A 71 -13.79 1.21 7.61
C GLY A 71 -15.10 1.06 6.84
N GLY A 72 -15.06 1.28 5.54
CA GLY A 72 -16.21 0.98 4.67
C GLY A 72 -16.54 -0.52 4.61
N ALA A 73 -17.69 -0.85 4.04
CA ALA A 73 -18.19 -2.23 4.00
C ALA A 73 -17.24 -3.21 3.29
N GLY A 74 -16.50 -2.74 2.27
CA GLY A 74 -15.50 -3.52 1.54
C GLY A 74 -14.07 -3.37 2.04
N SER A 75 -13.84 -2.62 3.13
CA SER A 75 -12.47 -2.42 3.65
C SER A 75 -11.93 -3.70 4.28
N LEU A 76 -10.74 -4.13 3.85
CA LEU A 76 -9.97 -5.23 4.41
C LEU A 76 -8.58 -4.76 4.82
N VAL A 77 -8.10 -5.25 5.95
CA VAL A 77 -6.77 -4.92 6.49
C VAL A 77 -6.05 -6.20 6.89
N ASP A 78 -4.87 -6.44 6.33
CA ASP A 78 -4.00 -7.51 6.78
C ASP A 78 -3.26 -7.08 8.05
N VAL A 79 -3.21 -7.98 9.02
CA VAL A 79 -2.48 -7.86 10.29
C VAL A 79 -1.31 -8.82 10.24
N ILE A 80 -0.09 -8.32 10.31
CA ILE A 80 1.13 -9.11 10.34
C ILE A 80 1.77 -8.95 11.72
N ILE A 81 1.99 -10.06 12.41
CA ILE A 81 2.58 -10.11 13.74
C ILE A 81 3.97 -10.73 13.61
N ASP A 82 5.01 -10.02 14.05
CA ASP A 82 6.41 -10.46 14.06
C ASP A 82 6.91 -11.02 12.72
N GLY A 83 6.40 -10.47 11.61
CA GLY A 83 6.74 -10.92 10.26
C GLY A 83 6.13 -12.28 9.86
N GLY A 84 5.19 -12.79 10.65
CA GLY A 84 4.49 -14.05 10.37
C GLY A 84 3.47 -13.96 9.23
N ALA A 85 2.67 -15.01 9.09
CA ALA A 85 1.58 -15.03 8.11
C ALA A 85 0.52 -13.97 8.43
N PRO A 86 -0.02 -13.28 7.41
CA PRO A 86 -1.07 -12.27 7.63
C PRO A 86 -2.38 -12.92 8.07
N ALA A 87 -3.10 -12.23 8.95
CA ALA A 87 -4.51 -12.47 9.22
C ALA A 87 -5.32 -11.26 8.73
N THR A 88 -6.44 -11.48 8.06
CA THR A 88 -7.26 -10.40 7.53
C THR A 88 -8.35 -10.01 8.52
N VAL A 89 -8.51 -8.72 8.78
CA VAL A 89 -9.58 -8.15 9.60
C VAL A 89 -10.48 -7.24 8.77
N ARG A 90 -11.78 -7.21 9.14
CA ARG A 90 -12.80 -6.29 8.57
C ARG A 90 -13.12 -5.23 9.63
N PRO A 91 -12.75 -3.97 9.42
CA PRO A 91 -13.02 -2.92 10.40
C PRO A 91 -14.50 -2.73 10.71
N GLY A 92 -15.34 -2.73 9.66
CA GLY A 92 -16.76 -2.38 9.76
C GLY A 92 -16.98 -0.87 9.87
N PRO A 93 -18.25 -0.37 9.67
CA PRO A 93 -18.53 1.05 9.54
C PRO A 93 -18.47 1.82 10.86
N GLN A 94 -18.66 1.13 11.96
CA GLN A 94 -18.60 1.74 13.30
C GLN A 94 -17.23 1.56 13.92
N ARG A 95 -16.70 2.62 14.54
CA ARG A 95 -15.46 2.55 15.31
C ARG A 95 -15.61 1.52 16.42
N ARG A 96 -14.67 0.60 16.48
CA ARG A 96 -14.61 -0.43 17.54
C ARG A 96 -13.17 -0.80 17.86
N SER A 97 -12.96 -1.33 19.05
CA SER A 97 -11.70 -1.96 19.44
C SER A 97 -11.65 -3.37 18.85
N ILE A 98 -10.54 -3.67 18.16
CA ILE A 98 -10.25 -5.00 17.58
C ILE A 98 -8.95 -5.49 18.21
N GLU A 99 -9.00 -6.63 18.88
CA GLU A 99 -7.79 -7.28 19.39
C GLU A 99 -6.99 -7.83 18.20
N LEU A 100 -5.73 -7.37 18.08
CA LEU A 100 -4.82 -7.77 17.01
C LEU A 100 -3.87 -8.87 17.45
N PHE A 101 -3.47 -8.84 18.71
CA PHE A 101 -2.53 -9.78 19.30
C PHE A 101 -2.96 -10.19 20.71
N ARG A 102 -2.82 -11.48 20.99
CA ARG A 102 -2.86 -12.06 22.33
C ARG A 102 -1.87 -13.23 22.35
N GLY A 103 -0.86 -13.14 23.19
CA GLY A 103 0.20 -14.14 23.24
C GLY A 103 1.04 -14.07 24.51
N SER A 104 2.22 -14.63 24.47
CA SER A 104 3.19 -14.53 25.57
C SER A 104 3.67 -13.09 25.72
N PRO A 105 3.89 -12.59 26.95
CA PRO A 105 4.52 -11.29 27.18
C PRO A 105 5.89 -11.22 26.51
N GLY A 106 6.17 -10.12 25.82
CA GLY A 106 7.43 -9.94 25.12
C GLY A 106 7.45 -8.74 24.21
N ARG A 107 8.52 -8.64 23.41
CA ARG A 107 8.65 -7.64 22.35
C ARG A 107 7.98 -8.16 21.10
N HIS A 108 7.06 -7.36 20.60
CA HIS A 108 6.31 -7.68 19.39
C HIS A 108 6.28 -6.49 18.44
N ARG A 109 6.14 -6.78 17.14
CA ARG A 109 5.84 -5.83 16.08
C ARG A 109 4.55 -6.24 15.39
N VAL A 110 3.63 -5.29 15.24
CA VAL A 110 2.41 -5.49 14.46
C VAL A 110 2.35 -4.48 13.33
N GLU A 111 2.04 -4.95 12.12
CA GLU A 111 1.80 -4.14 10.94
C GLU A 111 0.37 -4.34 10.45
N LEU A 112 -0.31 -3.23 10.17
CA LEU A 112 -1.61 -3.18 9.52
C LEU A 112 -1.41 -2.74 8.08
N VAL A 113 -1.82 -3.54 7.10
CA VAL A 113 -1.71 -3.22 5.67
C VAL A 113 -3.10 -3.14 5.04
N HIS A 114 -3.48 -1.98 4.51
CA HIS A 114 -4.75 -1.81 3.81
C HIS A 114 -4.73 -2.59 2.49
N ARG A 115 -5.69 -3.50 2.30
CA ARG A 115 -5.75 -4.40 1.14
C ARG A 115 -6.47 -3.79 -0.05
N THR A 116 -7.56 -3.07 0.21
CA THR A 116 -8.62 -2.74 -0.76
C THR A 116 -8.56 -1.28 -1.21
N GLU A 117 -9.19 -0.99 -2.34
CA GLU A 117 -9.23 0.35 -2.93
C GLU A 117 -10.18 1.32 -2.19
N THR A 118 -9.98 2.62 -2.42
CA THR A 118 -10.76 3.71 -1.81
C THR A 118 -12.27 3.56 -2.02
N TRP A 119 -12.72 3.15 -3.21
CA TRP A 119 -14.14 3.01 -3.51
C TRP A 119 -14.80 1.82 -2.78
N LEU A 120 -14.02 0.84 -2.31
CA LEU A 120 -14.48 -0.24 -1.42
C LEU A 120 -14.62 0.23 0.03
N GLY A 121 -13.92 1.30 0.40
CA GLY A 121 -14.06 1.94 1.70
C GLY A 121 -12.79 2.65 2.18
N VAL A 122 -13.00 3.70 2.93
CA VAL A 122 -11.97 4.46 3.63
C VAL A 122 -11.82 3.91 5.04
N VAL A 123 -10.57 3.61 5.42
CA VAL A 123 -10.24 3.15 6.78
C VAL A 123 -9.88 4.34 7.66
N SER A 124 -10.33 4.31 8.91
CA SER A 124 -9.98 5.26 9.97
C SER A 124 -9.42 4.50 11.17
N VAL A 125 -8.21 4.85 11.59
CA VAL A 125 -7.55 4.30 12.79
C VAL A 125 -7.41 5.42 13.81
N ALA A 126 -8.00 5.23 15.00
CA ALA A 126 -7.93 6.21 16.08
C ALA A 126 -6.65 6.05 16.92
N GLY A 127 -6.25 4.81 17.17
CA GLY A 127 -5.06 4.52 17.95
C GLY A 127 -4.92 3.05 18.30
N PHE A 128 -3.93 2.77 19.13
CA PHE A 128 -3.58 1.43 19.60
C PHE A 128 -3.53 1.42 21.12
N SER A 129 -3.80 0.26 21.72
CA SER A 129 -3.67 0.02 23.17
C SER A 129 -3.01 -1.32 23.44
N THR A 130 -2.14 -1.35 24.47
CA THR A 130 -1.46 -2.57 24.94
C THR A 130 -1.59 -2.70 26.46
N ASP A 131 -1.45 -3.90 26.97
CA ASP A 131 -1.35 -4.18 28.41
C ASP A 131 0.05 -3.88 28.98
N GLY A 132 0.98 -3.47 28.15
CA GLY A 132 2.34 -3.06 28.49
C GLY A 132 2.67 -1.67 27.93
N SER A 133 3.79 -1.52 27.21
CA SER A 133 4.31 -0.23 26.74
C SER A 133 4.64 -0.22 25.24
N PHE A 134 4.40 0.91 24.57
CA PHE A 134 4.84 1.14 23.20
C PHE A 134 6.30 1.53 23.15
N ARG A 135 6.98 1.08 22.13
CA ARG A 135 8.39 1.35 21.86
C ARG A 135 8.54 2.42 20.77
N ALA A 136 9.76 2.94 20.64
CA ALA A 136 10.09 3.80 19.50
C ALA A 136 9.82 3.05 18.17
N ALA A 137 9.24 3.77 17.22
CA ALA A 137 8.96 3.23 15.90
C ALA A 137 10.25 2.78 15.19
N ALA A 138 10.21 1.60 14.56
CA ALA A 138 11.29 1.19 13.67
C ALA A 138 11.35 2.14 12.46
N PRO A 139 12.56 2.56 12.02
CA PRO A 139 12.68 3.43 10.87
C PRO A 139 12.20 2.74 9.59
N LEU A 140 11.51 3.48 8.73
CA LEU A 140 11.22 3.03 7.38
C LEU A 140 12.49 3.00 6.52
N PRO A 141 12.52 2.20 5.45
CA PRO A 141 13.62 2.23 4.48
C PRO A 141 13.91 3.66 3.99
N ALA A 142 15.18 3.99 3.78
CA ALA A 142 15.57 5.31 3.29
C ALA A 142 15.13 5.56 1.85
N ARG A 143 15.19 4.53 1.00
CA ARG A 143 14.72 4.60 -0.40
C ARG A 143 13.21 4.77 -0.45
N ARG A 144 12.72 5.58 -1.41
CA ARG A 144 11.31 5.94 -1.54
C ARG A 144 10.80 5.69 -2.95
N MET A 145 9.73 4.92 -3.08
CA MET A 145 9.02 4.69 -4.33
C MET A 145 7.62 5.30 -4.30
N LEU A 146 7.22 5.89 -5.42
CA LEU A 146 5.84 6.24 -5.72
C LEU A 146 5.40 5.41 -6.93
N VAL A 147 4.34 4.61 -6.78
CA VAL A 147 3.78 3.79 -7.86
C VAL A 147 2.40 4.34 -8.19
N LEU A 148 2.25 4.80 -9.43
CA LEU A 148 1.03 5.39 -9.96
C LEU A 148 0.41 4.42 -10.97
N GLY A 149 -0.88 4.14 -10.86
CA GLY A 149 -1.52 3.22 -11.78
C GLY A 149 -3.02 3.03 -11.57
N ASP A 150 -3.50 1.94 -12.10
CA ASP A 150 -4.90 1.53 -12.09
C ASP A 150 -5.16 0.35 -11.13
N SER A 151 -6.21 -0.45 -11.42
CA SER A 151 -6.59 -1.63 -10.64
C SER A 151 -5.45 -2.65 -10.47
N VAL A 152 -4.59 -2.83 -11.48
CA VAL A 152 -3.45 -3.76 -11.40
C VAL A 152 -2.47 -3.28 -10.32
N THR A 153 -2.20 -1.98 -10.26
CA THR A 153 -1.34 -1.40 -9.21
C THR A 153 -1.97 -1.54 -7.83
N CYS A 154 -3.29 -1.41 -7.76
CA CYS A 154 -4.05 -1.60 -6.51
C CYS A 154 -4.12 -3.06 -6.03
N GLY A 155 -3.73 -4.05 -6.84
CA GLY A 155 -3.86 -5.47 -6.51
C GLY A 155 -5.31 -5.94 -6.54
N ALA A 156 -6.08 -5.45 -7.52
CA ALA A 156 -7.47 -5.82 -7.73
C ALA A 156 -7.59 -7.27 -8.21
N ASP A 157 -8.63 -7.96 -7.75
CA ASP A 157 -9.08 -9.26 -8.22
C ASP A 157 -7.97 -10.34 -8.34
N MET A 158 -6.89 -10.26 -7.54
CA MET A 158 -5.72 -11.12 -7.67
C MET A 158 -5.76 -12.42 -6.89
N GLU A 159 -6.55 -12.49 -5.79
CA GLU A 159 -6.66 -13.66 -4.90
C GLU A 159 -7.93 -14.47 -5.19
N ARG A 160 -8.10 -14.90 -6.44
CA ARG A 160 -9.20 -15.77 -6.84
C ARG A 160 -8.90 -17.23 -6.54
N GLY A 161 -9.90 -17.98 -6.08
CA GLY A 161 -9.82 -19.40 -5.83
C GLY A 161 -10.35 -20.25 -7.00
N SER A 162 -10.07 -21.54 -6.99
CA SER A 162 -10.52 -22.47 -8.04
C SER A 162 -12.05 -22.67 -8.13
N GLY A 163 -12.80 -22.17 -7.13
CA GLY A 163 -14.28 -22.22 -7.10
C GLY A 163 -14.94 -20.88 -7.49
N ASP A 164 -14.16 -19.85 -7.78
CA ASP A 164 -14.68 -18.53 -8.11
C ASP A 164 -15.13 -18.46 -9.58
N HIS A 165 -16.12 -17.63 -9.88
CA HIS A 165 -16.74 -17.48 -11.19
C HIS A 165 -16.74 -16.02 -11.66
N PRO A 166 -16.80 -15.76 -12.99
CA PRO A 166 -16.83 -14.40 -13.52
C PRO A 166 -17.97 -13.51 -12.97
N GLY A 167 -19.02 -14.11 -12.38
CA GLY A 167 -20.12 -13.40 -11.73
C GLY A 167 -19.76 -12.82 -10.35
N ASP A 168 -18.67 -13.25 -9.74
CA ASP A 168 -18.26 -12.85 -8.38
C ASP A 168 -17.38 -11.59 -8.38
N LYS A 169 -17.29 -10.89 -9.50
CA LYS A 169 -16.50 -9.66 -9.67
C LYS A 169 -16.82 -8.64 -8.57
N ASN A 170 -15.80 -7.86 -8.21
CA ASN A 170 -15.82 -6.90 -7.10
C ASN A 170 -15.97 -7.53 -5.71
N ASN A 171 -15.66 -8.82 -5.55
CA ASN A 171 -15.54 -9.43 -4.24
C ASN A 171 -14.31 -8.85 -3.51
N PRO A 172 -14.46 -8.08 -2.40
CA PRO A 172 -13.32 -7.46 -1.71
C PRO A 172 -12.23 -8.45 -1.26
N GLU A 173 -12.58 -9.73 -1.07
CA GLU A 173 -11.62 -10.78 -0.69
C GLU A 173 -10.54 -11.01 -1.75
N TRP A 174 -10.83 -10.71 -3.00
CA TRP A 174 -9.88 -10.89 -4.10
C TRP A 174 -8.83 -9.80 -4.17
N TRP A 175 -9.05 -8.64 -3.49
CA TRP A 175 -8.09 -7.55 -3.44
C TRP A 175 -6.96 -7.83 -2.46
N ASN A 176 -5.71 -7.68 -2.88
CA ASN A 176 -4.57 -7.76 -1.98
C ASN A 176 -3.38 -6.90 -2.41
N ALA A 177 -3.42 -5.60 -2.12
CA ALA A 177 -2.32 -4.70 -2.43
C ALA A 177 -0.99 -5.13 -1.81
N ARG A 178 -0.99 -5.78 -0.64
CA ARG A 178 0.23 -6.20 0.07
C ARG A 178 1.15 -7.07 -0.79
N VAL A 179 0.60 -7.85 -1.70
CA VAL A 179 1.32 -8.71 -2.64
C VAL A 179 1.18 -8.26 -4.09
N SER A 180 0.72 -7.03 -4.36
CA SER A 180 0.77 -6.45 -5.69
C SER A 180 2.21 -6.23 -6.16
N TYR A 181 2.43 -6.19 -7.47
CA TYR A 181 3.76 -6.06 -8.06
C TYR A 181 4.54 -4.84 -7.54
N GLY A 182 3.84 -3.72 -7.30
CA GLY A 182 4.45 -2.50 -6.77
C GLY A 182 4.97 -2.65 -5.34
N MET A 183 4.20 -3.31 -4.47
CA MET A 183 4.60 -3.61 -3.09
C MET A 183 5.73 -4.66 -3.04
N LEU A 184 5.66 -5.68 -3.90
CA LEU A 184 6.71 -6.71 -4.01
C LEU A 184 8.02 -6.11 -4.52
N ALA A 185 7.97 -5.30 -5.59
CA ALA A 185 9.14 -4.62 -6.14
C ALA A 185 9.79 -3.67 -5.10
N ALA A 186 8.99 -2.86 -4.40
CA ALA A 186 9.51 -1.97 -3.35
C ALA A 186 10.23 -2.75 -2.25
N ARG A 187 9.64 -3.86 -1.79
CA ARG A 187 10.23 -4.74 -0.79
C ARG A 187 11.57 -5.33 -1.27
N ALA A 188 11.62 -5.84 -2.50
CA ALA A 188 12.83 -6.40 -3.11
C ALA A 188 13.94 -5.35 -3.33
N LEU A 189 13.58 -4.06 -3.46
CA LEU A 189 14.49 -2.93 -3.61
C LEU A 189 14.88 -2.30 -2.26
N GLY A 190 14.36 -2.78 -1.14
CA GLY A 190 14.58 -2.21 0.18
C GLY A 190 14.05 -0.76 0.27
N SER A 191 12.87 -0.52 -0.30
CA SER A 191 12.25 0.80 -0.41
C SER A 191 10.94 0.86 0.35
N GLN A 192 10.62 1.99 0.97
CA GLN A 192 9.25 2.32 1.31
C GLN A 192 8.48 2.72 0.05
N VAL A 193 7.16 2.59 0.06
CA VAL A 193 6.34 2.82 -1.13
C VAL A 193 5.02 3.52 -0.81
N GLN A 194 4.58 4.37 -1.74
CA GLN A 194 3.20 4.83 -1.84
C GLN A 194 2.59 4.24 -3.11
N LEU A 195 1.48 3.50 -2.98
CA LEU A 195 0.62 3.17 -4.10
C LEU A 195 -0.43 4.28 -4.23
N VAL A 196 -0.55 4.86 -5.41
CA VAL A 196 -1.58 5.83 -5.77
C VAL A 196 -2.26 5.32 -7.02
N CYS A 197 -3.38 4.65 -6.84
CA CYS A 197 -4.03 3.88 -7.88
C CYS A 197 -5.56 3.94 -7.74
N TYR A 198 -6.26 3.71 -8.84
CA TYR A 198 -7.72 3.66 -8.84
C TYR A 198 -8.21 2.73 -9.97
N GLY A 199 -9.01 1.73 -9.62
CA GLY A 199 -9.54 0.75 -10.55
C GLY A 199 -10.43 1.38 -11.64
N GLY A 200 -10.27 0.90 -12.87
CA GLY A 200 -11.04 1.36 -14.01
C GLY A 200 -10.66 2.75 -14.55
N ARG A 201 -9.69 3.44 -13.95
CA ARG A 201 -9.27 4.81 -14.35
C ARG A 201 -8.02 4.76 -15.22
N GLY A 202 -7.97 5.67 -16.19
CA GLY A 202 -6.82 5.86 -17.05
C GLY A 202 -6.13 7.20 -16.82
N LEU A 203 -5.35 7.59 -17.82
CA LEU A 203 -4.72 8.90 -17.88
C LEU A 203 -5.72 9.99 -18.30
N VAL A 204 -6.51 9.69 -19.34
CA VAL A 204 -7.46 10.64 -19.96
C VAL A 204 -8.90 10.15 -19.96
N ARG A 205 -9.12 8.84 -19.87
CA ARG A 205 -10.45 8.24 -19.83
C ARG A 205 -10.47 6.91 -19.07
N SER A 206 -11.63 6.55 -18.56
CA SER A 206 -11.89 5.28 -17.89
C SER A 206 -12.06 4.13 -18.89
N TRP A 207 -12.09 2.89 -18.38
CA TRP A 207 -12.25 1.65 -19.16
C TRP A 207 -13.46 1.64 -20.11
N ASN A 208 -14.53 2.35 -19.74
CA ASN A 208 -15.78 2.50 -20.52
C ASN A 208 -15.77 3.70 -21.49
N GLY A 209 -14.63 4.37 -21.65
CA GLY A 209 -14.42 5.53 -22.54
C GLY A 209 -14.82 6.88 -21.95
N ARG A 210 -15.34 6.95 -20.72
CA ARG A 210 -15.72 8.21 -20.07
C ARG A 210 -14.50 9.02 -19.65
N SER A 211 -14.55 10.33 -19.88
CA SER A 211 -13.49 11.29 -19.49
C SER A 211 -13.90 12.23 -18.34
N ASP A 212 -15.17 12.17 -17.91
CA ASP A 212 -15.73 12.99 -16.84
C ASP A 212 -15.59 12.36 -15.43
N GLU A 213 -14.88 11.27 -15.34
CA GLU A 213 -14.53 10.60 -14.08
C GLU A 213 -13.15 11.01 -13.58
N LEU A 214 -12.84 10.70 -12.32
CA LEU A 214 -11.58 11.02 -11.67
C LEU A 214 -10.42 10.22 -12.31
N GLN A 215 -9.66 10.82 -13.23
CA GLN A 215 -8.51 10.22 -13.90
C GLN A 215 -7.21 10.41 -13.12
N LEU A 216 -6.11 9.73 -13.51
CA LEU A 216 -4.84 9.73 -12.78
C LEU A 216 -4.32 11.13 -12.43
N PRO A 217 -4.28 12.13 -13.32
CA PRO A 217 -3.79 13.46 -12.95
C PRO A 217 -4.56 14.08 -11.77
N ALA A 218 -5.86 13.81 -11.66
CA ALA A 218 -6.70 14.36 -10.60
C ALA A 218 -6.55 13.58 -9.28
N PHE A 219 -6.57 12.23 -9.30
CA PHE A 219 -6.41 11.49 -8.06
C PHE A 219 -4.95 11.44 -7.57
N TYR A 220 -3.97 11.76 -8.41
CA TYR A 220 -2.59 11.97 -8.00
C TYR A 220 -2.44 13.05 -6.92
N ASP A 221 -3.29 14.06 -6.93
CA ASP A 221 -3.27 15.16 -5.95
C ASP A 221 -4.11 14.87 -4.68
N LEU A 222 -4.56 13.63 -4.50
CA LEU A 222 -5.38 13.25 -3.36
C LEU A 222 -4.61 12.33 -2.39
N ALA A 223 -4.90 12.47 -1.09
CA ALA A 223 -4.57 11.50 -0.05
C ALA A 223 -5.66 10.43 0.07
N ILE A 224 -6.90 10.82 -0.19
CA ILE A 224 -8.08 9.95 -0.20
C ILE A 224 -8.89 10.31 -1.44
N ALA A 225 -8.95 9.41 -2.40
CA ALA A 225 -9.68 9.58 -3.66
C ALA A 225 -11.14 9.12 -3.53
N ASP A 226 -11.82 9.54 -2.47
CA ASP A 226 -13.26 9.31 -2.26
C ASP A 226 -14.05 10.38 -3.02
N ALA A 227 -14.98 9.97 -3.89
CA ALA A 227 -15.74 10.91 -4.71
C ALA A 227 -16.65 11.84 -3.87
N ALA A 228 -17.14 11.36 -2.71
CA ALA A 228 -18.01 12.14 -1.83
C ALA A 228 -17.22 13.04 -0.86
N GLN A 229 -16.03 12.59 -0.43
CA GLN A 229 -15.21 13.28 0.56
C GLN A 229 -13.72 13.23 0.18
N PRO A 230 -13.31 13.83 -0.94
CA PRO A 230 -11.92 13.83 -1.35
C PRO A 230 -11.05 14.60 -0.36
N VAL A 231 -9.84 14.10 -0.12
CA VAL A 231 -8.85 14.78 0.73
C VAL A 231 -7.59 15.01 -0.08
N GLY A 232 -7.17 16.29 -0.17
CA GLY A 232 -5.98 16.68 -0.92
C GLY A 232 -4.69 16.11 -0.31
N TRP A 233 -3.70 15.86 -1.17
CA TRP A 233 -2.35 15.47 -0.81
C TRP A 233 -1.36 16.62 -1.03
N ARG A 234 -0.44 16.80 -0.10
CA ARG A 234 0.66 17.76 -0.25
C ARG A 234 1.89 17.01 -0.76
N GLN A 235 2.25 17.22 -2.03
CA GLN A 235 3.37 16.52 -2.68
C GLN A 235 4.70 16.68 -1.93
N ALA A 236 4.95 17.84 -1.34
CA ALA A 236 6.12 18.10 -0.50
C ALA A 236 6.22 17.21 0.76
N GLY A 237 5.16 16.48 1.11
CA GLY A 237 5.16 15.54 2.24
C GLY A 237 5.87 14.22 1.96
N TYR A 238 6.19 13.94 0.70
CA TYR A 238 6.89 12.72 0.30
C TYR A 238 7.71 12.97 -0.97
N ASP A 239 9.02 12.85 -0.86
CA ASP A 239 9.96 13.04 -1.98
C ASP A 239 10.50 11.66 -2.41
N PRO A 240 9.93 11.03 -3.45
CA PRO A 240 10.37 9.73 -3.93
C PRO A 240 11.68 9.84 -4.72
N ASP A 241 12.53 8.81 -4.59
CA ASP A 241 13.69 8.61 -5.47
C ASP A 241 13.26 8.10 -6.84
N LEU A 242 12.19 7.29 -6.86
CA LEU A 242 11.66 6.63 -8.05
C LEU A 242 10.13 6.81 -8.12
N VAL A 243 9.66 7.30 -9.26
CA VAL A 243 8.24 7.27 -9.65
C VAL A 243 8.05 6.24 -10.76
N LEU A 244 7.23 5.24 -10.53
CA LEU A 244 6.80 4.26 -11.54
C LEU A 244 5.38 4.59 -11.95
N VAL A 245 5.15 4.79 -13.25
CA VAL A 245 3.82 5.07 -13.83
C VAL A 245 3.42 3.89 -14.71
N ALA A 246 2.39 3.15 -14.28
CA ALA A 246 1.81 2.01 -14.99
C ALA A 246 0.34 2.32 -15.30
N ILE A 247 0.10 3.11 -16.32
CA ILE A 247 -1.23 3.60 -16.71
C ILE A 247 -1.41 3.52 -18.23
N GLY A 248 -2.64 3.31 -18.67
CA GLY A 248 -2.99 3.25 -20.10
C GLY A 248 -3.92 2.09 -20.42
N THR A 249 -3.93 1.02 -19.62
CA THR A 249 -4.81 -0.12 -19.85
C THR A 249 -6.25 0.32 -20.06
N ASN A 250 -6.79 1.14 -19.17
CA ASN A 250 -8.16 1.62 -19.22
C ASN A 250 -8.40 2.57 -20.40
N ASP A 251 -7.43 3.42 -20.71
CA ASP A 251 -7.51 4.32 -21.86
C ASP A 251 -7.66 3.55 -23.18
N PHE A 252 -7.00 2.39 -23.28
CA PHE A 252 -6.98 1.55 -24.49
C PHE A 252 -8.11 0.51 -24.54
N THR A 253 -8.86 0.29 -23.46
CA THR A 253 -9.96 -0.69 -23.43
C THR A 253 -11.04 -0.35 -24.45
N ALA A 254 -11.50 0.90 -24.50
CA ALA A 254 -12.52 1.37 -25.47
C ALA A 254 -11.97 1.68 -26.88
N GLY A 255 -10.76 1.21 -27.21
CA GLY A 255 -10.08 1.47 -28.47
C GLY A 255 -8.78 2.24 -28.28
N ILE A 256 -7.95 2.34 -29.32
CA ILE A 256 -6.71 3.11 -29.27
C ILE A 256 -7.05 4.62 -29.22
N PRO A 257 -6.55 5.37 -28.22
CA PRO A 257 -6.76 6.81 -28.15
C PRO A 257 -6.09 7.54 -29.34
N GLU A 258 -6.61 8.73 -29.68
CA GLU A 258 -5.93 9.57 -30.66
C GLU A 258 -4.53 9.95 -30.15
N ARG A 259 -3.51 9.72 -31.02
CA ARG A 259 -2.08 9.78 -30.67
C ARG A 259 -1.68 11.13 -30.08
N GLN A 260 -1.98 12.20 -30.81
CA GLN A 260 -1.51 13.52 -30.45
C GLN A 260 -2.10 13.99 -29.10
N ALA A 261 -3.39 13.76 -28.88
CA ALA A 261 -4.06 14.12 -27.64
C ALA A 261 -3.55 13.31 -26.46
N TYR A 262 -3.38 11.97 -26.63
CA TYR A 262 -2.92 11.11 -25.55
C TYR A 262 -1.48 11.38 -25.16
N VAL A 263 -0.57 11.51 -26.13
CA VAL A 263 0.84 11.84 -25.90
C VAL A 263 0.99 13.20 -25.25
N ALA A 264 0.24 14.22 -25.70
CA ALA A 264 0.28 15.55 -25.09
C ALA A 264 -0.20 15.54 -23.63
N ALA A 265 -1.27 14.80 -23.32
CA ALA A 265 -1.77 14.65 -21.95
C ALA A 265 -0.76 13.92 -21.05
N TYR A 266 -0.15 12.85 -21.57
CA TYR A 266 0.87 12.10 -20.81
C TYR A 266 2.12 12.94 -20.56
N GLU A 267 2.59 13.66 -21.57
CA GLU A 267 3.73 14.59 -21.45
C GLU A 267 3.45 15.68 -20.40
N ALA A 268 2.24 16.25 -20.40
CA ALA A 268 1.83 17.24 -19.38
C ALA A 268 1.87 16.66 -17.96
N PHE A 269 1.43 15.40 -17.80
CA PHE A 269 1.50 14.71 -16.53
C PHE A 269 2.95 14.42 -16.11
N VAL A 270 3.80 13.95 -17.03
CA VAL A 270 5.24 13.75 -16.78
C VAL A 270 5.93 15.07 -16.37
N ARG A 271 5.60 16.20 -17.01
CA ARG A 271 6.10 17.51 -16.58
C ARG A 271 5.68 17.87 -15.15
N THR A 272 4.45 17.53 -14.77
CA THR A 272 3.96 17.71 -13.39
C THR A 272 4.78 16.86 -12.40
N LEU A 273 5.06 15.60 -12.73
CA LEU A 273 5.90 14.74 -11.89
C LEU A 273 7.33 15.26 -11.77
N LEU A 274 7.94 15.71 -12.87
CA LEU A 274 9.29 16.30 -12.89
C LEU A 274 9.39 17.56 -12.03
N LYS A 275 8.33 18.37 -12.01
CA LYS A 275 8.22 19.58 -11.18
C LYS A 275 8.07 19.24 -9.70
N ASN A 276 7.20 18.30 -9.38
CA ASN A 276 6.88 17.96 -7.99
C ASN A 276 7.99 17.13 -7.31
N HIS A 277 8.79 16.38 -8.09
CA HIS A 277 9.79 15.44 -7.62
C HIS A 277 11.13 15.72 -8.32
N ALA A 278 11.82 16.78 -7.86
CA ALA A 278 13.00 17.31 -8.54
C ALA A 278 14.16 16.31 -8.65
N HIS A 279 14.24 15.34 -7.75
CA HIS A 279 15.32 14.33 -7.70
C HIS A 279 14.91 12.97 -8.24
N ALA A 280 13.60 12.70 -8.40
CA ALA A 280 13.10 11.40 -8.80
C ALA A 280 13.51 11.01 -10.23
N ARG A 281 13.81 9.74 -10.44
CA ARG A 281 13.72 9.12 -11.76
C ARG A 281 12.30 8.66 -12.01
N ILE A 282 11.85 8.77 -13.25
CA ILE A 282 10.49 8.42 -13.66
C ILE A 282 10.55 7.26 -14.65
N ALA A 283 9.95 6.15 -14.31
CA ALA A 283 9.80 4.98 -15.16
C ALA A 283 8.35 4.91 -15.66
N LEU A 284 8.16 4.83 -16.98
CA LEU A 284 6.86 4.67 -17.61
C LEU A 284 6.76 3.24 -18.13
N THR A 285 5.64 2.56 -17.91
CA THR A 285 5.42 1.20 -18.40
C THR A 285 4.00 1.02 -18.93
N GLU A 286 3.85 0.17 -19.95
CA GLU A 286 2.57 -0.07 -20.62
C GLU A 286 1.59 -0.94 -19.83
N GLY A 287 1.99 -1.42 -18.67
CA GLY A 287 1.16 -2.30 -17.85
C GLY A 287 1.09 -3.74 -18.36
N ALA A 288 0.32 -4.57 -17.68
CA ALA A 288 0.38 -6.03 -17.82
C ALA A 288 -0.72 -6.65 -18.69
N ILE A 289 -1.91 -6.03 -18.75
CA ILE A 289 -3.10 -6.66 -19.35
C ILE A 289 -3.12 -6.52 -20.88
N LEU A 290 -2.69 -5.36 -21.41
CA LEU A 290 -2.71 -5.12 -22.86
C LEU A 290 -1.78 -6.08 -23.60
N ASP A 291 -2.19 -6.46 -24.81
CA ASP A 291 -1.41 -7.28 -25.74
C ASP A 291 -1.48 -6.74 -27.17
N GLY A 292 -0.85 -7.46 -28.09
CA GLY A 292 -0.91 -7.21 -29.55
C GLY A 292 -0.71 -5.74 -29.91
N GLU A 293 -1.57 -5.24 -30.80
CA GLU A 293 -1.51 -3.88 -31.34
C GLU A 293 -1.64 -2.81 -30.24
N LYS A 294 -2.57 -2.98 -29.31
CA LYS A 294 -2.81 -1.99 -28.24
C LYS A 294 -1.57 -1.79 -27.37
N LYS A 295 -0.90 -2.88 -27.00
CA LYS A 295 0.33 -2.81 -26.21
C LYS A 295 1.48 -2.18 -26.99
N ALA A 296 1.63 -2.54 -28.25
CA ALA A 296 2.67 -1.98 -29.13
C ALA A 296 2.47 -0.47 -29.32
N VAL A 297 1.24 -0.03 -29.60
CA VAL A 297 0.92 1.38 -29.77
C VAL A 297 1.11 2.18 -28.48
N LEU A 298 0.70 1.63 -27.31
CA LEU A 298 0.96 2.32 -26.03
C LEU A 298 2.46 2.46 -25.77
N ARG A 299 3.25 1.44 -26.05
CA ARG A 299 4.72 1.49 -25.94
C ARG A 299 5.32 2.58 -26.82
N ASP A 300 4.86 2.70 -28.06
CA ASP A 300 5.30 3.77 -28.98
C ASP A 300 4.93 5.15 -28.44
N TYR A 301 3.74 5.32 -27.89
CA TYR A 301 3.33 6.57 -27.27
C TYR A 301 4.19 6.93 -26.05
N LEU A 302 4.52 5.93 -25.20
CA LEU A 302 5.40 6.15 -24.05
C LEU A 302 6.82 6.53 -24.48
N ASN A 303 7.36 5.93 -25.54
CA ASN A 303 8.66 6.30 -26.10
C ASN A 303 8.64 7.74 -26.60
N GLU A 304 7.59 8.15 -27.33
CA GLU A 304 7.42 9.52 -27.77
C GLU A 304 7.32 10.51 -26.57
N VAL A 305 6.61 10.14 -25.50
CA VAL A 305 6.57 10.95 -24.26
C VAL A 305 7.97 11.10 -23.64
N VAL A 306 8.77 10.02 -23.62
CA VAL A 306 10.15 10.07 -23.12
C VAL A 306 10.98 11.04 -23.95
N GLU A 307 10.91 10.95 -25.28
CA GLU A 307 11.62 11.84 -26.21
C GLU A 307 11.21 13.29 -26.01
N ARG A 308 9.91 13.58 -26.02
CA ARG A 308 9.35 14.94 -25.84
C ARG A 308 9.65 15.53 -24.46
N SER A 309 9.79 14.70 -23.43
CA SER A 309 10.15 15.19 -22.08
C SER A 309 11.52 15.86 -22.05
N GLY A 310 12.43 15.50 -22.95
CA GLY A 310 13.81 15.99 -23.01
C GLY A 310 14.62 15.70 -21.75
N SER A 311 14.09 14.94 -20.81
CA SER A 311 14.68 14.72 -19.49
C SER A 311 15.44 13.40 -19.38
N PRO A 312 16.72 13.40 -18.96
CA PRO A 312 17.46 12.18 -18.72
C PRO A 312 16.90 11.35 -17.53
N ARG A 313 15.97 11.93 -16.75
CA ARG A 313 15.32 11.27 -15.62
C ARG A 313 14.10 10.41 -16.01
N VAL A 314 13.59 10.53 -17.24
CA VAL A 314 12.42 9.80 -17.73
C VAL A 314 12.85 8.65 -18.62
N ARG A 315 12.33 7.45 -18.39
CA ARG A 315 12.60 6.26 -19.20
C ARG A 315 11.34 5.43 -19.38
N ALA A 316 11.16 4.82 -20.55
CA ALA A 316 10.20 3.76 -20.76
C ALA A 316 10.84 2.42 -20.34
N ILE A 317 10.09 1.59 -19.63
CA ILE A 317 10.47 0.27 -19.17
C ILE A 317 9.43 -0.72 -19.70
N PRO A 318 9.82 -1.74 -20.50
CA PRO A 318 8.88 -2.72 -21.02
C PRO A 318 8.35 -3.61 -19.89
N SER A 319 7.08 -4.03 -20.01
CA SER A 319 6.44 -5.02 -19.14
C SER A 319 6.07 -6.27 -19.91
N GLY A 320 6.04 -7.43 -19.23
CA GLY A 320 5.45 -8.66 -19.74
C GLY A 320 3.95 -8.55 -19.98
N HIS A 321 3.35 -9.62 -20.51
CA HIS A 321 1.90 -9.77 -20.62
C HIS A 321 1.43 -10.77 -19.56
N HIS A 322 0.55 -10.33 -18.69
CA HIS A 322 0.00 -11.10 -17.56
C HIS A 322 -1.52 -10.92 -17.54
N PRO A 323 -2.26 -11.68 -18.35
CA PRO A 323 -3.67 -11.41 -18.67
C PRO A 323 -4.66 -11.93 -17.64
N GLY A 324 -4.23 -12.34 -16.45
CA GLY A 324 -5.13 -12.98 -15.49
C GLY A 324 -5.47 -14.43 -15.84
N ASP A 325 -6.73 -14.80 -15.71
CA ASP A 325 -7.23 -16.15 -15.96
C ASP A 325 -8.64 -16.14 -16.59
N ALA A 326 -9.31 -17.29 -16.64
CA ALA A 326 -10.65 -17.42 -17.21
C ALA A 326 -11.75 -16.71 -16.36
N VAL A 327 -11.48 -16.39 -15.10
CA VAL A 327 -12.43 -15.72 -14.20
C VAL A 327 -12.38 -14.21 -14.40
N ASP A 328 -11.18 -13.65 -14.44
CA ASP A 328 -10.98 -12.21 -14.62
C ASP A 328 -9.64 -11.88 -15.27
N ALA A 329 -9.60 -10.78 -16.03
CA ALA A 329 -8.40 -10.33 -16.75
C ALA A 329 -7.33 -9.69 -15.86
N HIS A 330 -7.60 -9.41 -14.59
CA HIS A 330 -6.57 -8.90 -13.69
C HIS A 330 -5.53 -9.98 -13.37
N PRO A 331 -4.24 -9.62 -13.32
CA PRO A 331 -3.18 -10.57 -12.98
C PRO A 331 -3.42 -11.26 -11.65
N THR A 332 -3.23 -12.57 -11.61
CA THR A 332 -3.31 -13.38 -10.39
C THR A 332 -2.11 -13.12 -9.47
N THR A 333 -2.18 -13.57 -8.21
CA THR A 333 -1.05 -13.46 -7.25
C THR A 333 0.28 -13.97 -7.82
N PRO A 334 0.38 -15.16 -8.47
CA PRO A 334 1.61 -15.58 -9.12
C PRO A 334 2.05 -14.66 -10.26
N GLN A 335 1.11 -14.11 -11.03
CA GLN A 335 1.44 -13.17 -12.10
C GLN A 335 1.97 -11.84 -11.55
N HIS A 336 1.43 -11.33 -10.45
CA HIS A 336 2.00 -10.17 -9.75
C HIS A 336 3.42 -10.40 -9.26
N ALA A 337 3.74 -11.61 -8.78
CA ALA A 337 5.11 -11.98 -8.42
C ALA A 337 6.03 -11.96 -9.67
N ALA A 338 5.60 -12.56 -10.78
CA ALA A 338 6.35 -12.54 -12.03
C ALA A 338 6.56 -11.10 -12.56
N MET A 339 5.54 -10.23 -12.50
CA MET A 339 5.67 -8.81 -12.85
C MET A 339 6.74 -8.11 -11.98
N ALA A 340 6.78 -8.39 -10.68
CA ALA A 340 7.81 -7.83 -9.81
C ALA A 340 9.21 -8.35 -10.16
N ASP A 341 9.35 -9.65 -10.45
CA ASP A 341 10.61 -10.27 -10.84
C ASP A 341 11.16 -9.70 -12.16
N GLU A 342 10.30 -9.36 -13.13
CA GLU A 342 10.67 -8.69 -14.38
C GLU A 342 11.08 -7.23 -14.15
N LEU A 343 10.38 -6.52 -13.26
CA LEU A 343 10.53 -5.10 -13.03
C LEU A 343 11.77 -4.77 -12.19
N VAL A 344 12.03 -5.53 -11.12
CA VAL A 344 13.10 -5.25 -10.15
C VAL A 344 14.48 -5.12 -10.78
N PRO A 345 14.95 -6.00 -11.68
CA PRO A 345 16.25 -5.84 -12.34
C PRO A 345 16.34 -4.56 -13.18
N GLN A 346 15.24 -4.17 -13.83
CA GLN A 346 15.19 -2.96 -14.66
C GLN A 346 15.29 -1.70 -13.79
N LEU A 347 14.54 -1.67 -12.68
CA LEU A 347 14.56 -0.56 -11.72
C LEU A 347 15.92 -0.45 -11.00
N ARG A 348 16.55 -1.58 -10.65
CA ARG A 348 17.91 -1.59 -10.10
C ARG A 348 18.91 -0.94 -11.04
N ARG A 349 18.88 -1.29 -12.33
CA ARG A 349 19.74 -0.66 -13.35
C ARG A 349 19.44 0.83 -13.50
N LEU A 350 18.15 1.20 -13.56
CA LEU A 350 17.74 2.60 -13.68
C LEU A 350 18.24 3.45 -12.52
N MET A 351 18.16 2.93 -11.30
CA MET A 351 18.46 3.66 -10.06
C MET A 351 19.88 3.49 -9.57
N ALA A 352 20.64 2.52 -10.11
CA ALA A 352 21.92 2.06 -9.58
C ALA A 352 21.83 1.60 -8.11
N TRP A 353 20.79 0.86 -7.78
CA TRP A 353 20.50 0.33 -6.45
C TRP A 353 20.98 -1.11 -6.25
#